data_d7440427b2658a524b49fbe88994ea65
#
_entry.id   d7440427b2658a524b49fbe88994ea65
#
_cell.length_a   1.000
_cell.length_b   1.000
_cell.length_c   1.000
_cell.angle_alpha   90.00
_cell.angle_beta   90.00
_cell.angle_gamma   90.00
#
_symmetry.space_group_name_H-M   'P 1'
#
loop_
_entity.id
_entity.type
_entity.pdbx_description
1 polymer ?
#
loop_
_entity_poly.entity_id
_entity_poly.type
_entity_poly.pdbx_seq_one_letter_code
_entity_poly.pdbx_strand_id
1 'polypeptide(L)'
;MAYEAENIVYSQKIFYYLLCHGALSDADSGVNELYRAYVENEEVLHLVKSQAEIAECRVERYGSTIYLMPEIDNKYLGFTKADLKKAICKPNATDRDYYLSQFVILTLLAEFFDGQGSMAKSREFLKLGELQNTVSERLRAGFAMERERENDDRAAHELYENVLDYKSMSEAYEALKSIESGSRSKYTKEGFVSIICEFLDKQGLDRKSTRL
;
A
#
# COMPACT_ATOMS: atom_id res chain seq x y z
N MET A 1 29.90 5.73 -24.28
CA MET A 1 30.24 6.81 -23.37
C MET A 1 30.87 6.20 -22.14
N ALA A 2 32.00 6.73 -21.66
CA ALA A 2 32.60 6.28 -20.39
C ALA A 2 32.02 7.18 -19.30
N TYR A 3 31.39 6.59 -18.28
CA TYR A 3 30.93 7.33 -17.10
C TYR A 3 32.13 7.69 -16.22
N GLU A 4 32.05 8.82 -15.53
CA GLU A 4 33.06 9.19 -14.54
C GLU A 4 32.97 8.25 -13.33
N ALA A 5 34.13 7.84 -12.81
CA ALA A 5 34.19 6.90 -11.66
C ALA A 5 33.42 7.43 -10.44
N GLU A 6 33.44 8.74 -10.23
CA GLU A 6 32.72 9.41 -9.14
C GLU A 6 31.20 9.25 -9.28
N ASN A 7 30.64 9.42 -10.50
CA ASN A 7 29.22 9.26 -10.78
C ASN A 7 28.75 7.81 -10.54
N ILE A 8 29.60 6.83 -10.86
CA ILE A 8 29.32 5.42 -10.56
C ILE A 8 29.23 5.21 -9.04
N VAL A 9 30.16 5.77 -8.29
CA VAL A 9 30.16 5.64 -6.82
C VAL A 9 28.93 6.31 -6.19
N TYR A 10 28.56 7.52 -6.66
CA TYR A 10 27.34 8.18 -6.18
C TYR A 10 26.09 7.38 -6.51
N SER A 11 25.96 6.87 -7.72
CA SER A 11 24.81 6.08 -8.12
C SER A 11 24.66 4.81 -7.26
N GLN A 12 25.76 4.14 -6.95
CA GLN A 12 25.77 2.97 -6.07
C GLN A 12 25.34 3.34 -4.64
N LYS A 13 25.91 4.41 -4.05
CA LYS A 13 25.51 4.87 -2.72
C LYS A 13 24.02 5.19 -2.64
N ILE A 14 23.48 5.88 -3.65
CA ILE A 14 22.06 6.22 -3.73
C ILE A 14 21.22 4.96 -3.82
N PHE A 15 21.55 4.04 -4.73
CA PHE A 15 20.78 2.82 -4.91
C PHE A 15 20.79 1.94 -3.67
N TYR A 16 21.95 1.75 -3.02
CA TYR A 16 22.04 1.02 -1.75
C TYR A 16 21.27 1.70 -0.62
N TYR A 17 21.30 3.03 -0.54
CA TYR A 17 20.49 3.77 0.43
C TYR A 17 19.00 3.51 0.21
N LEU A 18 18.54 3.59 -1.03
CA LEU A 18 17.15 3.34 -1.41
C LEU A 18 16.73 1.89 -1.12
N LEU A 19 17.61 0.90 -1.34
CA LEU A 19 17.36 -0.50 -0.97
C LEU A 19 17.15 -0.68 0.54
N CYS A 20 17.89 0.06 1.37
CA CYS A 20 17.81 -0.05 2.82
C CYS A 20 16.62 0.73 3.42
N HIS A 21 16.25 1.85 2.82
CA HIS A 21 15.32 2.82 3.41
C HIS A 21 14.02 3.01 2.62
N GLY A 22 13.95 2.52 1.38
CA GLY A 22 12.82 2.69 0.48
C GLY A 22 12.68 4.07 -0.14
N ALA A 23 13.16 5.10 0.54
CA ALA A 23 13.08 6.49 0.09
C ALA A 23 14.30 7.30 0.51
N LEU A 24 14.61 8.37 -0.24
CA LEU A 24 15.67 9.35 0.02
C LEU A 24 15.06 10.75 -0.07
N SER A 25 15.06 11.48 1.03
CA SER A 25 14.48 12.84 1.10
C SER A 25 15.56 13.91 1.23
N ASP A 26 15.29 15.08 0.63
CA ASP A 26 16.14 16.28 0.82
C ASP A 26 16.20 16.74 2.30
N ALA A 27 15.17 16.39 3.09
CA ALA A 27 15.11 16.70 4.52
C ALA A 27 15.91 15.73 5.40
N ASP A 28 16.42 14.62 4.87
CA ASP A 28 17.14 13.62 5.64
C ASP A 28 18.56 14.11 5.97
N SER A 29 18.84 14.27 7.26
CA SER A 29 20.15 14.72 7.71
C SER A 29 21.24 13.71 7.37
N GLY A 30 22.34 14.19 6.73
CA GLY A 30 23.51 13.39 6.39
C GLY A 30 23.49 12.74 5.01
N VAL A 31 22.39 12.83 4.24
CA VAL A 31 22.27 12.28 2.88
C VAL A 31 21.87 13.31 1.81
N ASN A 32 21.81 14.58 2.17
CA ASN A 32 21.51 15.69 1.24
C ASN A 32 22.40 15.69 -0.01
N GLU A 33 23.65 15.29 0.14
CA GLU A 33 24.60 15.18 -0.96
C GLU A 33 24.14 14.11 -1.99
N LEU A 34 23.64 12.99 -1.52
CA LEU A 34 23.11 11.93 -2.38
C LEU A 34 21.84 12.39 -3.13
N TYR A 35 20.95 13.10 -2.43
CA TYR A 35 19.74 13.64 -3.05
C TYR A 35 20.10 14.65 -4.15
N ARG A 36 21.02 15.59 -3.88
CA ARG A 36 21.49 16.54 -4.88
C ARG A 36 22.18 15.88 -6.06
N ALA A 37 23.06 14.91 -5.81
CA ALA A 37 23.71 14.16 -6.87
C ALA A 37 22.70 13.51 -7.82
N TYR A 38 21.61 12.96 -7.30
CA TYR A 38 20.53 12.38 -8.12
C TYR A 38 19.77 13.45 -8.94
N VAL A 39 19.51 14.63 -8.34
CA VAL A 39 18.67 15.65 -8.96
C VAL A 39 19.45 16.50 -9.96
N GLU A 40 20.72 16.81 -9.67
CA GLU A 40 21.54 17.77 -10.43
C GLU A 40 22.42 17.08 -11.51
N ASN A 41 22.63 15.75 -11.41
CA ASN A 41 23.52 15.03 -12.31
C ASN A 41 22.76 13.95 -13.11
N GLU A 42 22.54 14.22 -14.40
CA GLU A 42 21.85 13.30 -15.30
C GLU A 42 22.51 11.92 -15.42
N GLU A 43 23.85 11.84 -15.38
CA GLU A 43 24.56 10.56 -15.44
C GLU A 43 24.29 9.71 -14.20
N VAL A 44 24.29 10.33 -13.00
CA VAL A 44 23.95 9.65 -11.75
C VAL A 44 22.51 9.18 -11.78
N LEU A 45 21.58 10.02 -12.21
CA LEU A 45 20.17 9.67 -12.35
C LEU A 45 19.98 8.45 -13.28
N HIS A 46 20.62 8.47 -14.46
CA HIS A 46 20.56 7.35 -15.40
C HIS A 46 21.14 6.06 -14.84
N LEU A 47 22.27 6.13 -14.13
CA LEU A 47 22.89 4.97 -13.50
C LEU A 47 22.01 4.39 -12.40
N VAL A 48 21.40 5.23 -11.55
CA VAL A 48 20.47 4.77 -10.51
C VAL A 48 19.24 4.09 -11.11
N LYS A 49 18.64 4.68 -12.14
CA LYS A 49 17.49 4.08 -12.84
C LYS A 49 17.85 2.75 -13.50
N SER A 50 19.00 2.66 -14.15
CA SER A 50 19.48 1.41 -14.75
C SER A 50 19.70 0.30 -13.69
N GLN A 51 20.25 0.64 -12.53
CA GLN A 51 20.40 -0.31 -11.43
C GLN A 51 19.05 -0.77 -10.88
N ALA A 52 18.08 0.14 -10.78
CA ALA A 52 16.73 -0.19 -10.36
C ALA A 52 16.01 -1.11 -11.36
N GLU A 53 16.13 -0.86 -12.66
CA GLU A 53 15.59 -1.74 -13.70
C GLU A 53 16.14 -3.17 -13.60
N ILE A 54 17.45 -3.32 -13.38
CA ILE A 54 18.09 -4.64 -13.18
C ILE A 54 17.53 -5.34 -11.92
N ALA A 55 17.18 -4.56 -10.90
CA ALA A 55 16.56 -5.05 -9.66
C ALA A 55 15.03 -5.20 -9.75
N GLU A 56 14.45 -5.12 -10.95
CA GLU A 56 12.99 -5.15 -11.17
C GLU A 56 12.25 -4.10 -10.31
N CYS A 57 12.79 -2.87 -10.28
CA CYS A 57 12.27 -1.73 -9.55
C CYS A 57 12.20 -0.48 -10.43
N ARG A 58 11.40 0.48 -10.03
CA ARG A 58 11.41 1.85 -10.55
C ARG A 58 11.89 2.83 -9.50
N VAL A 59 12.61 3.86 -9.94
CA VAL A 59 12.99 4.99 -9.08
C VAL A 59 12.31 6.24 -9.61
N GLU A 60 11.44 6.82 -8.77
CA GLU A 60 10.69 8.02 -9.11
C GLU A 60 10.81 9.09 -8.02
N ARG A 61 10.79 10.35 -8.45
CA ARG A 61 10.80 11.49 -7.53
C ARG A 61 9.42 12.14 -7.45
N TYR A 62 8.91 12.25 -6.23
CA TYR A 62 7.71 13.00 -5.93
C TYR A 62 8.03 14.12 -4.92
N GLY A 63 7.90 15.36 -5.36
CA GLY A 63 8.29 16.52 -4.56
C GLY A 63 9.78 16.52 -4.22
N SER A 64 10.09 16.53 -2.93
CA SER A 64 11.45 16.48 -2.37
C SER A 64 11.92 15.07 -1.95
N THR A 65 11.26 14.01 -2.42
CA THR A 65 11.59 12.64 -2.03
C THR A 65 11.69 11.74 -3.26
N ILE A 66 12.75 10.93 -3.29
CA ILE A 66 13.02 9.89 -4.29
C ILE A 66 12.60 8.56 -3.68
N TYR A 67 11.81 7.76 -4.39
CA TYR A 67 11.29 6.47 -3.95
C TYR A 67 11.82 5.34 -4.81
N LEU A 68 12.15 4.22 -4.18
CA LEU A 68 12.37 2.93 -4.83
C LEU A 68 11.07 2.13 -4.77
N MET A 69 10.50 1.83 -5.92
CA MET A 69 9.24 1.10 -6.04
C MET A 69 9.49 -0.25 -6.73
N PRO A 70 9.37 -1.37 -6.01
CA PRO A 70 9.44 -2.68 -6.62
C PRO A 70 8.31 -2.86 -7.64
N GLU A 71 8.60 -3.55 -8.76
CA GLU A 71 7.56 -4.00 -9.67
C GLU A 71 6.66 -5.05 -9.01
N ILE A 72 5.44 -5.20 -9.52
CA ILE A 72 4.40 -6.07 -8.92
C ILE A 72 4.90 -7.50 -8.74
N ASP A 73 5.71 -7.99 -9.67
CA ASP A 73 6.25 -9.35 -9.66
C ASP A 73 7.64 -9.47 -9.01
N ASN A 74 8.14 -8.39 -8.39
CA ASN A 74 9.43 -8.41 -7.72
C ASN A 74 9.42 -9.36 -6.52
N LYS A 75 10.23 -10.42 -6.61
CA LYS A 75 10.26 -11.50 -5.60
C LYS A 75 11.12 -11.20 -4.39
N TYR A 76 11.98 -10.19 -4.47
CA TYR A 76 12.99 -9.89 -3.46
C TYR A 76 12.64 -8.69 -2.59
N LEU A 77 12.04 -7.65 -3.18
CA LEU A 77 11.75 -6.37 -2.52
C LEU A 77 10.27 -6.12 -2.30
N GLY A 78 9.40 -6.86 -3.00
CA GLY A 78 7.95 -6.82 -2.85
C GLY A 78 7.42 -7.90 -1.90
N PHE A 79 6.12 -7.84 -1.63
CA PHE A 79 5.40 -8.88 -0.91
C PHE A 79 4.64 -9.76 -1.88
N THR A 80 4.86 -11.05 -1.84
CA THR A 80 3.98 -11.98 -2.55
C THR A 80 2.61 -12.05 -1.87
N LYS A 81 1.59 -12.48 -2.61
CA LYS A 81 0.24 -12.74 -2.04
C LYS A 81 0.32 -13.67 -0.82
N ALA A 82 1.21 -14.67 -0.85
CA ALA A 82 1.41 -15.60 0.26
C ALA A 82 2.00 -14.91 1.50
N ASP A 83 2.98 -14.02 1.31
CA ASP A 83 3.58 -13.26 2.40
C ASP A 83 2.58 -12.32 3.05
N LEU A 84 1.80 -11.59 2.24
CA LEU A 84 0.73 -10.73 2.74
C LEU A 84 -0.34 -11.51 3.49
N LYS A 85 -0.82 -12.63 2.95
CA LYS A 85 -1.77 -13.50 3.65
C LYS A 85 -1.24 -13.95 5.02
N LYS A 86 0.02 -14.33 5.09
CA LYS A 86 0.68 -14.75 6.35
C LYS A 86 0.80 -13.60 7.35
N ALA A 87 1.14 -12.39 6.87
CA ALA A 87 1.34 -11.21 7.71
C ALA A 87 0.02 -10.69 8.32
N ILE A 88 -1.00 -10.49 7.48
CA ILE A 88 -2.20 -9.73 7.85
C ILE A 88 -3.48 -10.58 8.02
N CYS A 89 -3.52 -11.80 7.46
CA CYS A 89 -4.69 -12.65 7.58
C CYS A 89 -4.53 -13.71 8.69
N LYS A 90 -5.66 -14.35 9.05
CA LYS A 90 -5.66 -15.50 9.96
C LYS A 90 -4.94 -16.71 9.36
N PRO A 91 -4.49 -17.68 10.16
CA PRO A 91 -4.00 -18.96 9.64
C PRO A 91 -5.05 -19.62 8.74
N ASN A 92 -4.60 -20.25 7.65
CA ASN A 92 -5.47 -20.88 6.62
C ASN A 92 -6.45 -19.90 5.94
N ALA A 93 -6.07 -18.63 5.82
CA ALA A 93 -6.84 -17.63 5.10
C ALA A 93 -7.02 -18.03 3.63
N THR A 94 -8.24 -17.84 3.13
CA THR A 94 -8.59 -18.02 1.73
C THR A 94 -8.26 -16.77 0.91
N ASP A 95 -8.47 -16.80 -0.40
CA ASP A 95 -8.33 -15.61 -1.24
C ASP A 95 -9.35 -14.53 -0.87
N ARG A 96 -10.54 -14.95 -0.43
CA ARG A 96 -11.57 -14.04 0.10
C ARG A 96 -11.07 -13.21 1.28
N ASP A 97 -10.38 -13.83 2.25
CA ASP A 97 -9.80 -13.11 3.39
C ASP A 97 -8.68 -12.15 2.94
N TYR A 98 -7.91 -12.54 1.92
CA TYR A 98 -6.89 -11.68 1.32
C TYR A 98 -7.51 -10.46 0.64
N TYR A 99 -8.50 -10.64 -0.23
CA TYR A 99 -9.15 -9.50 -0.90
C TYR A 99 -9.87 -8.58 0.08
N LEU A 100 -10.46 -9.14 1.15
CA LEU A 100 -11.01 -8.33 2.24
C LEU A 100 -9.92 -7.49 2.90
N SER A 101 -8.73 -8.04 3.14
CA SER A 101 -7.62 -7.25 3.72
C SER A 101 -7.16 -6.12 2.80
N GLN A 102 -7.09 -6.36 1.48
CA GLN A 102 -6.80 -5.31 0.50
C GLN A 102 -7.88 -4.24 0.47
N PHE A 103 -9.15 -4.64 0.58
CA PHE A 103 -10.27 -3.71 0.65
C PHE A 103 -10.19 -2.80 1.88
N VAL A 104 -9.80 -3.33 3.03
CA VAL A 104 -9.56 -2.51 4.25
C VAL A 104 -8.43 -1.50 4.02
N ILE A 105 -7.31 -1.93 3.39
CA ILE A 105 -6.20 -1.04 3.06
C ILE A 105 -6.66 0.08 2.13
N LEU A 106 -7.37 -0.25 1.05
CA LEU A 106 -7.89 0.74 0.11
C LEU A 106 -8.89 1.69 0.77
N THR A 107 -9.74 1.18 1.66
CA THR A 107 -10.67 2.01 2.44
C THR A 107 -9.92 2.99 3.32
N LEU A 108 -8.88 2.54 4.03
CA LEU A 108 -8.03 3.39 4.85
C LEU A 108 -7.37 4.49 4.01
N LEU A 109 -6.76 4.13 2.88
CA LEU A 109 -6.12 5.10 1.98
C LEU A 109 -7.12 6.13 1.45
N ALA A 110 -8.32 5.70 1.05
CA ALA A 110 -9.38 6.60 0.56
C ALA A 110 -9.90 7.56 1.63
N GLU A 111 -9.81 7.20 2.94
CA GLU A 111 -10.17 8.13 4.03
C GLU A 111 -9.12 9.24 4.25
N PHE A 112 -7.86 8.99 3.90
CA PHE A 112 -6.80 9.98 4.02
C PHE A 112 -6.56 10.80 2.75
N PHE A 113 -6.90 10.26 1.59
CA PHE A 113 -6.68 10.86 0.28
C PHE A 113 -7.99 10.90 -0.51
N ASP A 114 -8.55 12.07 -0.70
CA ASP A 114 -9.87 12.25 -1.36
C ASP A 114 -9.86 12.13 -2.89
N GLY A 115 -8.69 11.80 -3.48
CA GLY A 115 -8.56 11.61 -4.93
C GLY A 115 -8.65 12.89 -5.77
N GLN A 116 -8.81 14.05 -5.18
CA GLN A 116 -8.98 15.35 -5.87
C GLN A 116 -7.63 15.98 -6.29
N GLY A 117 -6.60 15.18 -6.49
CA GLY A 117 -5.38 15.60 -7.20
C GLY A 117 -4.41 16.50 -6.46
N SER A 118 -4.70 16.93 -5.25
CA SER A 118 -3.76 17.60 -4.37
C SER A 118 -3.31 16.61 -3.28
N MET A 119 -2.04 16.58 -2.94
CA MET A 119 -1.50 15.76 -1.84
C MET A 119 -2.01 16.22 -0.45
N ALA A 120 -3.10 16.95 -0.40
CA ALA A 120 -3.70 17.38 0.84
C ALA A 120 -4.37 16.18 1.51
N LYS A 121 -3.89 15.80 2.68
CA LYS A 121 -4.58 14.84 3.54
C LYS A 121 -5.95 15.42 3.90
N SER A 122 -7.02 14.69 3.62
CA SER A 122 -8.38 15.09 3.97
C SER A 122 -8.59 15.05 5.49
N ARG A 123 -7.81 14.27 6.22
CA ARG A 123 -7.85 14.19 7.70
C ARG A 123 -6.47 13.82 8.28
N GLU A 124 -6.22 14.23 9.53
CA GLU A 124 -4.95 13.96 10.22
C GLU A 124 -4.92 12.61 10.94
N PHE A 125 -6.07 12.12 11.37
CA PHE A 125 -6.21 10.82 12.06
C PHE A 125 -7.56 10.19 11.78
N LEU A 126 -7.63 8.88 11.97
CA LEU A 126 -8.85 8.08 11.87
C LEU A 126 -8.90 7.12 13.05
N LYS A 127 -10.01 7.11 13.78
CA LYS A 127 -10.19 6.13 14.87
C LYS A 127 -10.47 4.75 14.31
N LEU A 128 -9.97 3.71 15.00
CA LEU A 128 -10.16 2.33 14.58
C LEU A 128 -11.63 1.96 14.40
N GLY A 129 -12.51 2.40 15.32
CA GLY A 129 -13.94 2.19 15.21
C GLY A 129 -14.61 2.90 14.03
N GLU A 130 -14.12 4.09 13.68
CA GLU A 130 -14.58 4.80 12.47
C GLU A 130 -14.21 4.02 11.21
N LEU A 131 -12.96 3.53 11.12
CA LEU A 131 -12.53 2.69 10.00
C LEU A 131 -13.36 1.42 9.87
N GLN A 132 -13.66 0.74 10.99
CA GLN A 132 -14.52 -0.45 10.99
C GLN A 132 -15.93 -0.15 10.47
N ASN A 133 -16.52 0.96 10.88
CA ASN A 133 -17.83 1.39 10.41
C ASN A 133 -17.79 1.70 8.91
N THR A 134 -16.79 2.46 8.46
CA THR A 134 -16.61 2.80 7.04
C THR A 134 -16.42 1.54 6.18
N VAL A 135 -15.62 0.57 6.64
CA VAL A 135 -15.46 -0.72 5.95
C VAL A 135 -16.79 -1.45 5.85
N SER A 136 -17.56 -1.52 6.95
CA SER A 136 -18.88 -2.17 6.97
C SER A 136 -19.86 -1.51 6.02
N GLU A 137 -19.91 -0.19 6.00
CA GLU A 137 -20.80 0.59 5.15
C GLU A 137 -20.46 0.43 3.67
N ARG A 138 -19.17 0.52 3.32
CA ARG A 138 -18.69 0.36 1.93
C ARG A 138 -18.90 -1.06 1.40
N LEU A 139 -18.69 -2.10 2.23
CA LEU A 139 -18.99 -3.48 1.86
C LEU A 139 -20.48 -3.68 1.58
N ARG A 140 -21.37 -3.14 2.45
CA ARG A 140 -22.81 -3.22 2.24
C ARG A 140 -23.26 -2.48 0.99
N ALA A 141 -22.74 -1.27 0.77
CA ALA A 141 -23.05 -0.48 -0.42
C ALA A 141 -22.58 -1.19 -1.70
N GLY A 142 -21.35 -1.72 -1.71
CA GLY A 142 -20.84 -2.49 -2.84
C GLY A 142 -21.66 -3.74 -3.13
N PHE A 143 -22.06 -4.48 -2.09
CA PHE A 143 -22.92 -5.65 -2.24
C PHE A 143 -24.33 -5.30 -2.75
N ALA A 144 -24.89 -4.18 -2.32
CA ALA A 144 -26.17 -3.71 -2.86
C ALA A 144 -26.06 -3.38 -4.35
N MET A 145 -25.01 -2.68 -4.77
CA MET A 145 -24.73 -2.38 -6.18
C MET A 145 -24.52 -3.65 -7.03
N GLU A 146 -23.81 -4.65 -6.48
CA GLU A 146 -23.58 -5.94 -7.13
C GLU A 146 -24.94 -6.64 -7.42
N ARG A 147 -25.83 -6.67 -6.42
CA ARG A 147 -27.17 -7.24 -6.57
C ARG A 147 -28.04 -6.50 -7.58
N GLU A 148 -27.97 -5.16 -7.64
CA GLU A 148 -28.69 -4.36 -8.62
C GLU A 148 -28.21 -4.67 -10.05
N ARG A 149 -26.90 -4.84 -10.24
CA ARG A 149 -26.30 -5.21 -11.52
C ARG A 149 -26.65 -6.62 -11.97
N GLU A 150 -26.71 -7.59 -11.05
CA GLU A 150 -27.14 -8.96 -11.36
C GLU A 150 -28.58 -9.02 -11.88
N ASN A 151 -29.43 -8.06 -11.49
CA ASN A 151 -30.81 -7.95 -11.92
C ASN A 151 -30.99 -7.18 -13.25
N ASP A 152 -29.94 -6.57 -13.80
CA ASP A 152 -29.95 -5.85 -15.06
C ASP A 152 -29.31 -6.70 -16.17
N ASP A 153 -30.11 -7.41 -16.95
CA ASP A 153 -29.70 -8.31 -18.04
C ASP A 153 -28.80 -7.63 -19.11
N ARG A 154 -28.78 -6.31 -19.17
CA ARG A 154 -27.95 -5.52 -20.11
C ARG A 154 -26.52 -5.31 -19.61
N ALA A 155 -26.31 -5.29 -18.31
CA ALA A 155 -25.00 -5.10 -17.68
C ALA A 155 -24.20 -6.42 -17.57
N ALA A 156 -24.87 -7.56 -17.70
CA ALA A 156 -24.28 -8.87 -17.47
C ALA A 156 -23.21 -9.30 -18.51
N HIS A 157 -23.19 -8.67 -19.68
CA HIS A 157 -22.29 -9.11 -20.77
C HIS A 157 -20.94 -8.38 -20.88
N GLU A 158 -20.77 -7.23 -20.24
CA GLU A 158 -19.57 -6.42 -20.46
C GLU A 158 -18.55 -6.40 -19.31
N LEU A 159 -18.81 -7.01 -18.15
CA LEU A 159 -18.05 -6.71 -16.92
C LEU A 159 -17.52 -7.91 -16.12
N TYR A 160 -17.45 -9.11 -16.70
CA TYR A 160 -17.03 -10.30 -15.94
C TYR A 160 -15.54 -10.39 -15.58
N GLU A 161 -14.68 -9.50 -16.07
CA GLU A 161 -13.22 -9.67 -15.86
C GLU A 161 -12.62 -8.92 -14.68
N ASN A 162 -13.29 -7.93 -14.06
CA ASN A 162 -12.66 -7.12 -12.99
C ASN A 162 -13.62 -6.64 -11.88
N VAL A 163 -14.65 -7.38 -11.53
CA VAL A 163 -15.56 -6.98 -10.45
C VAL A 163 -15.06 -7.50 -9.11
N LEU A 164 -14.91 -6.59 -8.13
CA LEU A 164 -14.67 -6.97 -6.74
C LEU A 164 -15.85 -7.80 -6.23
N ASP A 165 -15.59 -8.98 -5.70
CA ASP A 165 -16.59 -9.87 -5.11
C ASP A 165 -17.00 -9.34 -3.72
N TYR A 166 -17.87 -8.32 -3.71
CA TYR A 166 -18.35 -7.70 -2.47
C TYR A 166 -19.14 -8.66 -1.59
N LYS A 167 -19.87 -9.59 -2.20
CA LYS A 167 -20.61 -10.62 -1.49
C LYS A 167 -19.66 -11.48 -0.63
N SER A 168 -18.66 -12.09 -1.25
CA SER A 168 -17.71 -12.95 -0.53
C SER A 168 -16.90 -12.18 0.51
N MET A 169 -16.50 -10.92 0.24
CA MET A 169 -15.82 -10.08 1.20
C MET A 169 -16.72 -9.70 2.38
N SER A 170 -17.99 -9.37 2.13
CA SER A 170 -18.97 -9.06 3.17
C SER A 170 -19.22 -10.26 4.07
N GLU A 171 -19.43 -11.43 3.50
CA GLU A 171 -19.56 -12.69 4.25
C GLU A 171 -18.34 -12.99 5.11
N ALA A 172 -17.12 -12.78 4.58
CA ALA A 172 -15.87 -12.95 5.33
C ALA A 172 -15.77 -11.98 6.51
N TYR A 173 -16.17 -10.72 6.31
CA TYR A 173 -16.13 -9.69 7.35
C TYR A 173 -17.17 -9.93 8.44
N GLU A 174 -18.39 -10.33 8.08
CA GLU A 174 -19.45 -10.65 9.03
C GLU A 174 -19.17 -11.96 9.81
N ALA A 175 -18.38 -12.88 9.27
CA ALA A 175 -17.92 -14.06 9.97
C ALA A 175 -16.89 -13.76 11.08
N LEU A 176 -16.27 -12.57 11.10
CA LEU A 176 -15.42 -12.11 12.19
C LEU A 176 -16.29 -11.75 13.40
N LYS A 177 -15.87 -12.18 14.58
CA LYS A 177 -16.56 -11.84 15.83
C LYS A 177 -16.42 -10.34 16.12
N SER A 178 -17.50 -9.70 16.54
CA SER A 178 -17.45 -8.35 17.09
C SER A 178 -17.28 -8.46 18.62
N ILE A 179 -16.29 -7.75 19.17
CA ILE A 179 -16.03 -7.72 20.62
C ILE A 179 -15.92 -6.25 21.03
N GLU A 180 -16.62 -5.87 22.10
CA GLU A 180 -16.68 -4.47 22.57
C GLU A 180 -15.37 -3.92 23.14
N SER A 181 -14.35 -4.74 23.36
CA SER A 181 -13.07 -4.31 23.95
C SER A 181 -11.87 -4.87 23.23
N GLY A 182 -11.12 -3.97 22.57
CA GLY A 182 -9.69 -4.02 22.23
C GLY A 182 -9.03 -5.36 21.91
N SER A 183 -9.71 -6.27 21.22
CA SER A 183 -9.15 -7.57 20.90
C SER A 183 -8.11 -7.45 19.78
N ARG A 184 -6.89 -7.97 20.00
CA ARG A 184 -5.84 -8.11 18.98
C ARG A 184 -5.91 -9.44 18.22
N SER A 185 -7.03 -10.15 18.31
CA SER A 185 -7.21 -11.43 17.63
C SER A 185 -7.57 -11.24 16.15
N LYS A 186 -6.88 -11.93 15.26
CA LYS A 186 -7.20 -11.97 13.79
C LYS A 186 -8.61 -12.53 13.49
N TYR A 187 -9.32 -13.04 14.49
CA TYR A 187 -10.67 -13.57 14.37
C TYR A 187 -11.76 -12.58 14.78
N THR A 188 -11.38 -11.36 15.16
CA THR A 188 -12.30 -10.27 15.50
C THR A 188 -12.17 -9.14 14.49
N LYS A 189 -13.25 -8.36 14.27
CA LYS A 189 -13.23 -7.20 13.37
C LYS A 189 -12.17 -6.18 13.82
N GLU A 190 -12.11 -5.89 15.11
CA GLU A 190 -11.14 -4.98 15.70
C GLU A 190 -9.71 -5.45 15.48
N GLY A 191 -9.43 -6.70 15.83
CA GLY A 191 -8.08 -7.26 15.72
C GLY A 191 -7.63 -7.41 14.27
N PHE A 192 -8.55 -7.77 13.36
CA PHE A 192 -8.25 -7.85 11.93
C PHE A 192 -7.83 -6.49 11.37
N VAL A 193 -8.61 -5.43 11.62
CA VAL A 193 -8.30 -4.08 11.15
C VAL A 193 -7.03 -3.54 11.83
N SER A 194 -6.86 -3.77 13.15
CA SER A 194 -5.66 -3.35 13.89
C SER A 194 -4.38 -3.95 13.34
N ILE A 195 -4.38 -5.25 13.00
CA ILE A 195 -3.20 -5.93 12.44
C ILE A 195 -2.84 -5.39 11.07
N ILE A 196 -3.83 -5.03 10.24
CA ILE A 196 -3.59 -4.37 8.95
C ILE A 196 -2.93 -3.00 9.17
N CYS A 197 -3.46 -2.19 10.09
CA CYS A 197 -2.86 -0.89 10.44
C CYS A 197 -1.43 -1.05 10.98
N GLU A 198 -1.19 -2.01 11.88
CA GLU A 198 0.15 -2.30 12.41
C GLU A 198 1.14 -2.76 11.31
N PHE A 199 0.65 -3.51 10.33
CA PHE A 199 1.45 -3.90 9.17
C PHE A 199 1.84 -2.67 8.35
N LEU A 200 0.89 -1.80 8.03
CA LEU A 200 1.15 -0.57 7.25
C LEU A 200 2.09 0.39 7.99
N ASP A 201 1.97 0.53 9.31
CA ASP A 201 2.89 1.31 10.13
C ASP A 201 4.33 0.77 10.04
N LYS A 202 4.52 -0.54 10.12
CA LYS A 202 5.83 -1.19 9.94
C LYS A 202 6.43 -0.97 8.54
N GLN A 203 5.58 -0.79 7.53
CA GLN A 203 6.01 -0.44 6.17
C GLN A 203 6.27 1.07 5.99
N GLY A 204 6.13 1.87 7.05
CA GLY A 204 6.37 3.31 7.02
C GLY A 204 5.24 4.13 6.40
N LEU A 205 4.10 3.50 6.07
CA LEU A 205 2.94 4.18 5.47
C LEU A 205 2.14 4.98 6.49
N ASP A 206 2.34 4.74 7.79
CA ASP A 206 1.63 5.43 8.87
C ASP A 206 2.53 5.75 10.06
N ARG A 207 3.28 6.83 9.98
CA ARG A 207 4.08 7.30 11.14
C ARG A 207 3.31 8.21 12.11
N LYS A 208 2.09 8.65 11.80
CA LYS A 208 1.37 9.63 12.65
C LYS A 208 -0.15 9.48 12.72
N SER A 209 -0.78 8.57 12.00
CA SER A 209 -2.24 8.56 11.83
C SER A 209 -3.00 7.51 12.62
N THR A 210 -2.34 6.55 13.25
CA THR A 210 -2.98 5.59 14.14
C THR A 210 -2.52 5.82 15.58
N ARG A 211 -3.11 6.80 16.26
CA ARG A 211 -3.15 6.76 17.73
C ARG A 211 -4.32 5.86 18.13
N LEU A 212 -3.96 4.68 18.63
CA LEU A 212 -4.85 3.79 19.37
C LEU A 212 -5.43 4.47 20.62
#